data_c8a0789fecdb4d692b1e409b7c3f474a
#
_entry.id   c8a0789fecdb4d692b1e409b7c3f474a
#
_cell.length_a   1.000
_cell.length_b   1.000
_cell.length_c   1.000
_cell.angle_alpha   90.00
_cell.angle_beta   90.00
_cell.angle_gamma   90.00
#
_symmetry.space_group_name_H-M   'P 1'
#
loop_
_entity.id
_entity.type
_entity.pdbx_description
1 polymer ?
#
loop_
_entity_poly.entity_id
_entity_poly.type
_entity_poly.pdbx_seq_one_letter_code
_entity_poly.pdbx_strand_id
1 'polypeptide(L)'
;EELEELESELAKYTGTKYSVGVSSGHVGLVLSLLALGFKAGENHSNKEVIVPAMTFFSTAEAPSFLGMKVVVCDIDEYFNIDVKKLESLINKNTVAIIPVNLFGQCANYDIILDIAKKNNIFVIEDACQSFGASYKNIKSCSGKLGDIAVTSFFPAKPLGCFGDGGMVFTNNEEYYKNLKQLRHHGDEGGMIHVKLGTTGRLDNLQAGILLEKFKCFEEDMNHRREAAKYYNEKLKDIVKVPEVAEYTKSVHAQYVIQVKENRDEIRKKLSELEIPTALYYPHPIHLAPVLIEKLGYKEGDMPKSEYASKHNIALPIDNDILKEEQDMVIDALKKVLK
;
A
#
# COMPACT_ATOMS: atom_id res chain seq x y z
N GLU A 1 -21.42 -11.36 12.50
CA GLU A 1 -20.96 -11.11 13.89
C GLU A 1 -19.45 -10.83 13.88
N GLU A 2 -18.59 -11.76 13.45
CA GLU A 2 -17.13 -11.59 13.44
C GLU A 2 -16.66 -10.42 12.56
N LEU A 3 -17.29 -10.20 11.41
CA LEU A 3 -16.96 -9.08 10.55
C LEU A 3 -17.30 -7.74 11.21
N GLU A 4 -18.41 -7.63 11.87
CA GLU A 4 -18.82 -6.40 12.57
C GLU A 4 -17.91 -6.11 13.77
N GLU A 5 -17.52 -7.15 14.50
CA GLU A 5 -16.55 -7.04 15.60
C GLU A 5 -15.18 -6.58 15.06
N LEU A 6 -14.67 -7.20 13.99
CA LEU A 6 -13.42 -6.81 13.36
C LEU A 6 -13.47 -5.34 12.86
N GLU A 7 -14.55 -4.95 12.17
CA GLU A 7 -14.75 -3.56 11.74
C GLU A 7 -14.67 -2.61 12.96
N SER A 8 -15.35 -2.93 14.06
CA SER A 8 -15.33 -2.12 15.28
C SER A 8 -13.94 -2.03 15.92
N GLU A 9 -13.25 -3.16 16.11
CA GLU A 9 -11.95 -3.21 16.76
C GLU A 9 -10.88 -2.49 15.94
N LEU A 10 -10.86 -2.65 14.60
CA LEU A 10 -9.90 -1.98 13.76
C LEU A 10 -10.19 -0.47 13.62
N ALA A 11 -11.46 -0.05 13.60
CA ALA A 11 -11.81 1.37 13.67
C ALA A 11 -11.32 2.00 14.98
N LYS A 12 -11.56 1.36 16.11
CA LYS A 12 -11.06 1.79 17.43
C LYS A 12 -9.53 1.86 17.47
N TYR A 13 -8.85 0.85 16.94
CA TYR A 13 -7.39 0.82 16.89
C TYR A 13 -6.80 1.97 16.09
N THR A 14 -7.32 2.25 14.90
CA THR A 14 -6.81 3.32 14.03
C THR A 14 -7.27 4.71 14.46
N GLY A 15 -8.34 4.80 15.26
CA GLY A 15 -8.97 6.05 15.67
C GLY A 15 -9.85 6.66 14.58
N THR A 16 -10.29 5.84 13.60
CA THR A 16 -11.28 6.25 12.61
C THR A 16 -12.71 6.05 13.13
N LYS A 17 -13.69 6.75 12.55
CA LYS A 17 -15.10 6.59 12.93
C LYS A 17 -15.72 5.33 12.33
N TYR A 18 -15.34 4.99 11.09
CA TYR A 18 -15.98 3.92 10.33
C TYR A 18 -14.92 3.07 9.62
N SER A 19 -15.18 1.78 9.59
CA SER A 19 -14.45 0.82 8.78
C SER A 19 -15.41 -0.13 8.07
N VAL A 20 -14.99 -0.64 6.92
CA VAL A 20 -15.80 -1.52 6.07
C VAL A 20 -14.90 -2.64 5.53
N GLY A 21 -15.12 -3.87 5.99
CA GLY A 21 -14.39 -5.04 5.50
C GLY A 21 -14.74 -5.36 4.06
N VAL A 22 -13.70 -5.60 3.25
CA VAL A 22 -13.83 -5.85 1.82
C VAL A 22 -13.02 -7.08 1.41
N SER A 23 -13.33 -7.65 0.23
CA SER A 23 -12.73 -8.91 -0.23
C SER A 23 -11.24 -8.79 -0.57
N SER A 24 -10.70 -7.60 -0.81
CA SER A 24 -9.28 -7.36 -1.03
C SER A 24 -8.95 -5.87 -0.97
N GLY A 25 -7.66 -5.52 -0.86
CA GLY A 25 -7.20 -4.13 -0.99
C GLY A 25 -7.57 -3.52 -2.34
N HIS A 26 -7.47 -4.29 -3.44
CA HIS A 26 -7.88 -3.83 -4.77
C HIS A 26 -9.35 -3.43 -4.81
N VAL A 27 -10.24 -4.31 -4.35
CA VAL A 27 -11.68 -4.00 -4.24
C VAL A 27 -11.92 -2.79 -3.36
N GLY A 28 -11.15 -2.66 -2.26
CA GLY A 28 -11.19 -1.47 -1.40
C GLY A 28 -10.89 -0.17 -2.15
N LEU A 29 -9.85 -0.15 -3.00
CA LEU A 29 -9.49 1.01 -3.83
C LEU A 29 -10.59 1.34 -4.86
N VAL A 30 -11.13 0.34 -5.55
CA VAL A 30 -12.25 0.52 -6.49
C VAL A 30 -13.47 1.08 -5.79
N LEU A 31 -13.89 0.47 -4.67
CA LEU A 31 -15.05 0.92 -3.90
C LEU A 31 -14.83 2.33 -3.31
N SER A 32 -13.60 2.70 -2.97
CA SER A 32 -13.28 4.05 -2.50
C SER A 32 -13.56 5.10 -3.58
N LEU A 33 -13.11 4.87 -4.81
CA LEU A 33 -13.41 5.75 -5.93
C LEU A 33 -14.93 5.86 -6.20
N LEU A 34 -15.65 4.73 -6.16
CA LEU A 34 -17.10 4.72 -6.30
C LEU A 34 -17.80 5.49 -5.16
N ALA A 35 -17.31 5.35 -3.92
CA ALA A 35 -17.88 6.03 -2.75
C ALA A 35 -17.65 7.56 -2.79
N LEU A 36 -16.57 8.01 -3.42
CA LEU A 36 -16.28 9.41 -3.70
C LEU A 36 -17.16 10.02 -4.82
N GLY A 37 -18.02 9.21 -5.45
CA GLY A 37 -18.99 9.67 -6.43
C GLY A 37 -18.63 9.37 -7.90
N PHE A 38 -17.55 8.65 -8.18
CA PHE A 38 -17.18 8.22 -9.53
C PHE A 38 -17.93 6.95 -9.90
N LYS A 39 -19.16 7.08 -10.42
CA LYS A 39 -20.08 5.94 -10.59
C LYS A 39 -19.64 4.97 -11.68
N ALA A 40 -19.83 3.68 -11.42
CA ALA A 40 -19.60 2.65 -12.42
C ALA A 40 -20.54 2.82 -13.64
N GLY A 41 -20.01 2.59 -14.85
CA GLY A 41 -20.75 2.76 -16.10
C GLY A 41 -20.80 4.18 -16.65
N GLU A 42 -20.32 5.18 -15.92
CA GLU A 42 -20.15 6.55 -16.43
C GLU A 42 -18.80 6.70 -17.15
N ASN A 43 -18.71 7.68 -18.04
CA ASN A 43 -17.47 8.00 -18.74
C ASN A 43 -16.55 8.87 -17.87
N HIS A 44 -15.43 8.31 -17.44
CA HIS A 44 -14.41 8.98 -16.63
C HIS A 44 -13.10 9.24 -17.38
N SER A 45 -13.06 9.08 -18.71
CA SER A 45 -11.84 9.20 -19.52
C SER A 45 -11.15 10.58 -19.43
N ASN A 46 -11.88 11.61 -19.01
CA ASN A 46 -11.34 12.95 -18.75
C ASN A 46 -10.93 13.18 -17.30
N LYS A 47 -11.04 12.18 -16.42
CA LYS A 47 -10.62 12.26 -15.01
C LYS A 47 -9.25 11.65 -14.86
N GLU A 48 -8.37 12.32 -14.12
CA GLU A 48 -7.01 11.89 -13.87
C GLU A 48 -6.80 11.57 -12.38
N VAL A 49 -6.11 10.44 -12.14
CA VAL A 49 -5.72 9.99 -10.78
C VAL A 49 -4.21 9.86 -10.75
N ILE A 50 -3.57 10.55 -9.79
CA ILE A 50 -2.11 10.51 -9.62
C ILE A 50 -1.74 9.38 -8.69
N VAL A 51 -0.78 8.53 -9.13
CA VAL A 51 -0.26 7.39 -8.37
C VAL A 51 1.28 7.35 -8.41
N PRO A 52 1.98 6.76 -7.43
CA PRO A 52 3.43 6.58 -7.51
C PRO A 52 3.81 5.54 -8.56
N ALA A 53 4.99 5.72 -9.19
CA ALA A 53 5.52 4.80 -10.19
C ALA A 53 5.95 3.45 -9.60
N MET A 54 6.36 3.43 -8.33
CA MET A 54 6.75 2.23 -7.61
C MET A 54 5.66 1.86 -6.61
N THR A 55 4.82 0.91 -6.98
CA THR A 55 3.75 0.36 -6.15
C THR A 55 3.27 -0.98 -6.71
N PHE A 56 2.41 -1.68 -5.98
CA PHE A 56 1.68 -2.81 -6.53
C PHE A 56 0.67 -2.33 -7.58
N PHE A 57 0.45 -3.13 -8.61
CA PHE A 57 -0.33 -2.74 -9.78
C PHE A 57 -1.75 -2.28 -9.46
N SER A 58 -2.37 -2.81 -8.40
CA SER A 58 -3.74 -2.45 -7.97
C SER A 58 -3.97 -0.95 -7.77
N THR A 59 -2.94 -0.19 -7.36
CA THR A 59 -3.05 1.26 -7.17
C THR A 59 -3.36 2.00 -8.48
N ALA A 60 -2.80 1.54 -9.60
CA ALA A 60 -3.08 2.07 -10.94
C ALA A 60 -4.25 1.37 -11.61
N GLU A 61 -4.46 0.09 -11.31
CA GLU A 61 -5.51 -0.72 -11.88
C GLU A 61 -6.90 -0.24 -11.45
N ALA A 62 -7.10 0.10 -10.17
CA ALA A 62 -8.40 0.52 -9.64
C ALA A 62 -9.00 1.73 -10.38
N PRO A 63 -8.30 2.87 -10.57
CA PRO A 63 -8.83 3.96 -11.40
C PRO A 63 -8.96 3.55 -12.88
N SER A 64 -8.08 2.69 -13.41
CA SER A 64 -8.18 2.20 -14.79
C SER A 64 -9.44 1.37 -15.03
N PHE A 65 -9.90 0.60 -14.05
CA PHE A 65 -11.17 -0.15 -14.08
C PHE A 65 -12.38 0.77 -14.28
N LEU A 66 -12.33 1.98 -13.72
CA LEU A 66 -13.37 3.00 -13.89
C LEU A 66 -13.18 3.85 -15.15
N GLY A 67 -12.22 3.50 -16.02
CA GLY A 67 -11.95 4.26 -17.24
C GLY A 67 -11.25 5.60 -17.02
N MET A 68 -10.69 5.84 -15.82
CA MET A 68 -9.93 7.04 -15.51
C MET A 68 -8.52 6.96 -16.10
N LYS A 69 -7.92 8.09 -16.37
CA LYS A 69 -6.52 8.20 -16.77
C LYS A 69 -5.61 8.19 -15.55
N VAL A 70 -4.64 7.30 -15.53
CA VAL A 70 -3.60 7.25 -14.51
C VAL A 70 -2.48 8.22 -14.89
N VAL A 71 -2.11 9.09 -13.97
CA VAL A 71 -0.92 9.96 -14.07
C VAL A 71 0.11 9.46 -13.09
N VAL A 72 1.30 9.14 -13.57
CA VAL A 72 2.33 8.50 -12.76
C VAL A 72 3.31 9.55 -12.25
N CYS A 73 3.60 9.51 -10.96
CA CYS A 73 4.61 10.33 -10.28
C CYS A 73 5.78 9.47 -9.85
N ASP A 74 7.01 9.92 -10.05
CA ASP A 74 8.19 9.23 -9.54
C ASP A 74 8.21 9.20 -8.01
N ILE A 75 9.13 8.46 -7.43
CA ILE A 75 9.27 8.29 -5.97
C ILE A 75 10.37 9.17 -5.39
N ASP A 76 10.30 9.38 -4.08
CA ASP A 76 11.35 9.98 -3.28
C ASP A 76 12.40 8.94 -2.81
N GLU A 77 13.31 9.36 -1.94
CA GLU A 77 14.32 8.50 -1.32
C GLU A 77 13.77 7.44 -0.38
N TYR A 78 12.54 7.60 0.07
CA TYR A 78 11.81 6.68 0.97
C TYR A 78 10.88 5.73 0.22
N PHE A 79 10.95 5.71 -1.13
CA PHE A 79 10.08 4.94 -2.04
C PHE A 79 8.62 5.38 -2.06
N ASN A 80 8.27 6.50 -1.46
CA ASN A 80 6.93 7.07 -1.50
C ASN A 80 6.83 8.09 -2.65
N ILE A 81 5.61 8.55 -2.95
CA ILE A 81 5.37 9.54 -4.01
C ILE A 81 6.23 10.80 -3.78
N ASP A 82 6.96 11.25 -4.81
CA ASP A 82 7.80 12.45 -4.73
C ASP A 82 6.96 13.72 -4.69
N VAL A 83 6.71 14.22 -3.49
CA VAL A 83 5.89 15.42 -3.25
C VAL A 83 6.45 16.68 -3.93
N LYS A 84 7.74 16.72 -4.27
CA LYS A 84 8.36 17.85 -5.00
C LYS A 84 7.92 17.90 -6.46
N LYS A 85 7.52 16.75 -7.04
CA LYS A 85 7.01 16.64 -8.41
C LYS A 85 5.48 16.70 -8.46
N LEU A 86 4.81 16.39 -7.37
CA LEU A 86 3.37 16.17 -7.32
C LEU A 86 2.57 17.39 -7.83
N GLU A 87 2.89 18.60 -7.36
CA GLU A 87 2.15 19.82 -7.71
C GLU A 87 2.20 20.11 -9.22
N SER A 88 3.32 19.80 -9.89
CA SER A 88 3.48 20.02 -11.34
C SER A 88 2.65 19.06 -12.20
N LEU A 89 2.15 17.96 -11.64
CA LEU A 89 1.33 16.97 -12.34
C LEU A 89 -0.16 17.30 -12.28
N ILE A 90 -0.54 18.23 -11.40
CA ILE A 90 -1.95 18.59 -11.19
C ILE A 90 -2.44 19.51 -12.29
N ASN A 91 -3.63 19.20 -12.81
CA ASN A 91 -4.34 20.03 -13.76
C ASN A 91 -5.86 19.94 -13.50
N LYS A 92 -6.66 20.64 -14.32
CA LYS A 92 -8.13 20.71 -14.18
C LYS A 92 -8.87 19.36 -14.23
N ASN A 93 -8.21 18.32 -14.73
CA ASN A 93 -8.78 16.98 -14.85
C ASN A 93 -8.40 16.09 -13.67
N THR A 94 -7.42 16.49 -12.87
CA THR A 94 -6.97 15.73 -11.69
C THR A 94 -8.06 15.71 -10.62
N VAL A 95 -8.52 14.53 -10.23
CA VAL A 95 -9.62 14.36 -9.28
C VAL A 95 -9.21 13.67 -8.00
N ALA A 96 -8.14 12.87 -8.03
CA ALA A 96 -7.64 12.15 -6.85
C ALA A 96 -6.12 11.94 -6.91
N ILE A 97 -5.54 11.78 -5.73
CA ILE A 97 -4.18 11.28 -5.51
C ILE A 97 -4.31 10.03 -4.68
N ILE A 98 -3.61 8.95 -5.06
CA ILE A 98 -3.51 7.72 -4.28
C ILE A 98 -2.04 7.54 -3.85
N PRO A 99 -1.59 8.22 -2.79
CA PRO A 99 -0.28 7.97 -2.21
C PRO A 99 -0.26 6.57 -1.60
N VAL A 100 0.86 5.86 -1.78
CA VAL A 100 1.08 4.53 -1.23
C VAL A 100 2.08 4.61 -0.09
N ASN A 101 1.75 4.04 1.03
CA ASN A 101 2.66 3.89 2.17
C ASN A 101 3.54 2.66 1.97
N LEU A 102 4.49 2.76 1.02
CA LEU A 102 5.25 1.62 0.55
C LEU A 102 6.20 1.08 1.62
N PHE A 103 6.36 -0.25 1.66
CA PHE A 103 7.21 -0.99 2.59
C PHE A 103 6.90 -0.76 4.07
N GLY A 104 5.74 -0.17 4.37
CA GLY A 104 5.26 0.00 5.74
C GLY A 104 5.58 1.35 6.36
N GLN A 105 5.96 2.37 5.57
CA GLN A 105 6.13 3.73 6.06
C GLN A 105 5.22 4.73 5.32
N CYS A 106 4.69 5.69 6.07
CA CYS A 106 3.77 6.68 5.55
C CYS A 106 4.45 7.66 4.58
N ALA A 107 3.72 8.08 3.55
CA ALA A 107 4.13 9.18 2.67
C ALA A 107 4.12 10.54 3.42
N ASN A 108 4.62 11.60 2.80
CA ASN A 108 4.62 12.94 3.40
C ASN A 108 3.24 13.60 3.27
N TYR A 109 2.34 13.26 4.19
CA TYR A 109 0.94 13.68 4.15
C TYR A 109 0.71 15.17 4.37
N ASP A 110 1.56 15.88 5.09
CA ASP A 110 1.40 17.34 5.27
C ASP A 110 1.40 18.05 3.91
N ILE A 111 2.36 17.70 3.05
CA ILE A 111 2.48 18.30 1.71
C ILE A 111 1.36 17.77 0.78
N ILE A 112 1.09 16.47 0.81
CA ILE A 112 0.04 15.87 -0.05
C ILE A 112 -1.33 16.48 0.26
N LEU A 113 -1.70 16.58 1.54
CA LEU A 113 -2.99 17.12 1.97
C LEU A 113 -3.11 18.62 1.69
N ASP A 114 -2.02 19.40 1.84
CA ASP A 114 -2.01 20.82 1.49
C ASP A 114 -2.25 21.03 -0.01
N ILE A 115 -1.53 20.29 -0.85
CA ILE A 115 -1.71 20.30 -2.31
C ILE A 115 -3.14 19.88 -2.68
N ALA A 116 -3.64 18.79 -2.13
CA ALA A 116 -4.97 18.28 -2.42
C ALA A 116 -6.07 19.28 -2.04
N LYS A 117 -5.95 19.89 -0.85
CA LYS A 117 -6.89 20.93 -0.38
C LYS A 117 -6.90 22.17 -1.26
N LYS A 118 -5.73 22.66 -1.68
CA LYS A 118 -5.60 23.84 -2.56
C LYS A 118 -6.27 23.60 -3.92
N ASN A 119 -6.27 22.38 -4.40
CA ASN A 119 -6.78 22.01 -5.73
C ASN A 119 -8.15 21.32 -5.70
N ASN A 120 -8.76 21.15 -4.51
CA ASN A 120 -10.03 20.44 -4.32
C ASN A 120 -9.99 19.01 -4.90
N ILE A 121 -8.93 18.25 -4.57
CA ILE A 121 -8.64 16.90 -5.05
C ILE A 121 -8.80 15.92 -3.88
N PHE A 122 -9.38 14.75 -4.13
CA PHE A 122 -9.48 13.68 -3.13
C PHE A 122 -8.14 13.00 -2.87
N VAL A 123 -7.94 12.54 -1.63
CA VAL A 123 -6.80 11.70 -1.25
C VAL A 123 -7.30 10.34 -0.76
N ILE A 124 -6.86 9.27 -1.41
CA ILE A 124 -7.09 7.89 -0.96
C ILE A 124 -5.76 7.35 -0.45
N GLU A 125 -5.63 7.15 0.86
CA GLU A 125 -4.46 6.53 1.47
C GLU A 125 -4.41 5.05 1.10
N ASP A 126 -3.47 4.63 0.25
CA ASP A 126 -3.17 3.22 0.02
C ASP A 126 -2.24 2.72 1.14
N ALA A 127 -2.85 2.19 2.17
CA ALA A 127 -2.20 1.65 3.36
C ALA A 127 -2.04 0.12 3.32
N CYS A 128 -2.10 -0.49 2.13
CA CYS A 128 -2.00 -1.95 1.97
C CYS A 128 -0.69 -2.56 2.46
N GLN A 129 0.28 -1.75 2.85
CA GLN A 129 1.55 -2.19 3.44
C GLN A 129 1.85 -1.51 4.78
N SER A 130 0.97 -0.62 5.27
CA SER A 130 1.29 0.24 6.43
C SER A 130 0.29 0.17 7.58
N PHE A 131 -0.61 -0.81 7.61
CA PHE A 131 -1.46 -0.99 8.78
C PHE A 131 -0.58 -1.17 10.03
N GLY A 132 -0.79 -0.35 11.06
CA GLY A 132 0.07 -0.28 12.25
C GLY A 132 1.22 0.73 12.19
N ALA A 133 1.48 1.35 11.03
CA ALA A 133 2.39 2.49 10.92
C ALA A 133 1.75 3.78 11.42
N SER A 134 2.56 4.82 11.58
CA SER A 134 2.03 6.16 11.90
C SER A 134 2.84 7.27 11.22
N TYR A 135 2.14 8.35 10.89
CA TYR A 135 2.67 9.62 10.43
C TYR A 135 2.53 10.64 11.56
N LYS A 136 3.63 11.13 12.14
CA LYS A 136 3.62 12.12 13.24
C LYS A 136 2.59 11.78 14.36
N ASN A 137 2.57 10.57 14.85
CA ASN A 137 1.60 10.07 15.84
C ASN A 137 0.15 9.90 15.34
N ILE A 138 -0.15 10.15 14.06
CA ILE A 138 -1.42 9.81 13.44
C ILE A 138 -1.29 8.42 12.84
N LYS A 139 -2.11 7.47 13.27
CA LYS A 139 -2.07 6.11 12.71
C LYS A 139 -2.47 6.10 11.24
N SER A 140 -1.78 5.29 10.46
CA SER A 140 -2.24 4.87 9.13
C SER A 140 -3.64 4.29 9.25
N CYS A 141 -4.48 4.49 8.25
CA CYS A 141 -5.91 4.12 8.27
C CYS A 141 -6.79 4.89 9.26
N SER A 142 -6.32 6.00 9.86
CA SER A 142 -7.13 6.80 10.80
C SER A 142 -8.21 7.65 10.13
N GLY A 143 -8.24 7.72 8.80
CA GLY A 143 -9.09 8.67 8.05
C GLY A 143 -8.70 10.14 8.29
N LYS A 144 -7.47 10.40 8.73
CA LYS A 144 -6.88 11.75 8.89
C LYS A 144 -5.78 12.03 7.88
N LEU A 145 -5.29 10.98 7.20
CA LEU A 145 -4.27 11.05 6.16
C LEU A 145 -4.87 11.05 4.75
N GLY A 146 -6.18 11.17 4.63
CA GLY A 146 -6.93 11.23 3.38
C GLY A 146 -8.42 11.18 3.65
N ASP A 147 -9.23 11.29 2.60
CA ASP A 147 -10.69 11.17 2.67
C ASP A 147 -11.12 9.73 3.00
N ILE A 148 -10.39 8.77 2.43
CA ILE A 148 -10.56 7.33 2.60
C ILE A 148 -9.18 6.69 2.71
N ALA A 149 -9.05 5.65 3.53
CA ALA A 149 -7.86 4.81 3.57
C ALA A 149 -8.23 3.34 3.28
N VAL A 150 -7.31 2.62 2.65
CA VAL A 150 -7.51 1.22 2.27
C VAL A 150 -6.34 0.39 2.77
N THR A 151 -6.62 -0.74 3.43
CA THR A 151 -5.59 -1.75 3.74
C THR A 151 -5.91 -3.10 3.13
N SER A 152 -4.91 -3.96 3.06
CA SER A 152 -5.01 -5.33 2.55
C SER A 152 -4.68 -6.31 3.68
N PHE A 153 -5.43 -7.41 3.72
CA PHE A 153 -5.19 -8.54 4.60
C PHE A 153 -4.68 -9.78 3.84
N PHE A 154 -4.11 -9.59 2.64
CA PHE A 154 -3.42 -10.69 1.95
C PHE A 154 -2.42 -11.37 2.90
N PRO A 155 -2.24 -12.70 2.85
CA PRO A 155 -1.47 -13.46 3.87
C PRO A 155 -0.08 -12.92 4.22
N ALA A 156 0.63 -12.32 3.25
CA ALA A 156 1.96 -11.75 3.44
C ALA A 156 1.96 -10.32 4.05
N LYS A 157 0.80 -9.77 4.40
CA LYS A 157 0.70 -8.44 5.01
C LYS A 157 0.96 -8.49 6.52
N PRO A 158 1.35 -7.35 7.14
CA PRO A 158 1.59 -7.29 8.59
C PRO A 158 0.44 -7.87 9.41
N LEU A 159 -0.81 -7.56 9.06
CA LEU A 159 -2.01 -8.25 9.53
C LEU A 159 -2.62 -8.99 8.33
N GLY A 160 -2.33 -10.28 8.18
CA GLY A 160 -2.78 -11.10 7.05
C GLY A 160 -3.76 -12.17 7.47
N CYS A 161 -4.84 -12.38 6.70
CA CYS A 161 -5.77 -13.51 6.84
C CYS A 161 -5.28 -14.74 6.06
N PHE A 162 -6.08 -15.79 5.97
CA PHE A 162 -5.74 -17.04 5.25
C PHE A 162 -6.39 -17.07 3.86
N GLY A 163 -6.25 -16.00 3.13
CA GLY A 163 -6.79 -15.77 1.80
C GLY A 163 -6.80 -14.27 1.48
N ASP A 164 -7.67 -13.86 0.56
CA ASP A 164 -7.82 -12.44 0.25
C ASP A 164 -8.69 -11.73 1.29
N GLY A 165 -8.37 -10.47 1.54
CA GLY A 165 -9.11 -9.60 2.43
C GLY A 165 -8.58 -8.17 2.40
N GLY A 166 -9.38 -7.26 2.90
CA GLY A 166 -9.02 -5.85 3.04
C GLY A 166 -10.02 -5.10 3.91
N MET A 167 -9.72 -3.83 4.17
CA MET A 167 -10.62 -2.94 4.88
C MET A 167 -10.47 -1.52 4.38
N VAL A 168 -11.59 -0.81 4.34
CA VAL A 168 -11.67 0.61 4.00
C VAL A 168 -12.04 1.40 5.24
N PHE A 169 -11.36 2.53 5.49
CA PHE A 169 -11.55 3.37 6.65
C PHE A 169 -11.91 4.80 6.22
N THR A 170 -12.84 5.43 6.92
CA THR A 170 -13.19 6.83 6.68
C THR A 170 -13.82 7.47 7.91
N ASN A 171 -13.72 8.80 8.01
CA ASN A 171 -14.42 9.60 9.02
C ASN A 171 -15.71 10.23 8.48
N ASN A 172 -16.01 10.05 7.19
CA ASN A 172 -17.18 10.58 6.53
C ASN A 172 -18.32 9.55 6.50
N GLU A 173 -19.45 9.91 7.09
CA GLU A 173 -20.62 9.02 7.21
C GLU A 173 -21.26 8.70 5.85
N GLU A 174 -21.22 9.63 4.91
CA GLU A 174 -21.77 9.41 3.56
C GLU A 174 -20.92 8.38 2.80
N TYR A 175 -19.58 8.50 2.85
CA TYR A 175 -18.68 7.52 2.24
C TYR A 175 -18.87 6.15 2.88
N TYR A 176 -19.00 6.07 4.20
CA TYR A 176 -19.27 4.82 4.91
C TYR A 176 -20.56 4.15 4.41
N LYS A 177 -21.68 4.90 4.32
CA LYS A 177 -22.94 4.37 3.81
C LYS A 177 -22.81 3.87 2.37
N ASN A 178 -22.13 4.66 1.52
CA ASN A 178 -21.85 4.29 0.14
C ASN A 178 -21.03 2.99 0.06
N LEU A 179 -19.97 2.87 0.84
CA LEU A 179 -19.11 1.67 0.88
C LEU A 179 -19.89 0.42 1.31
N LYS A 180 -20.74 0.52 2.34
CA LYS A 180 -21.58 -0.59 2.79
C LYS A 180 -22.55 -1.06 1.70
N GLN A 181 -23.17 -0.15 0.97
CA GLN A 181 -24.04 -0.47 -0.16
C GLN A 181 -23.24 -1.08 -1.32
N LEU A 182 -22.18 -0.42 -1.74
CA LEU A 182 -21.38 -0.80 -2.91
C LEU A 182 -20.73 -2.18 -2.76
N ARG A 183 -20.25 -2.55 -1.56
CA ARG A 183 -19.69 -3.90 -1.30
C ARG A 183 -20.74 -5.01 -1.36
N HIS A 184 -22.03 -4.64 -1.39
CA HIS A 184 -23.16 -5.56 -1.45
C HIS A 184 -24.09 -5.20 -2.62
N HIS A 185 -23.55 -5.17 -3.84
CA HIS A 185 -24.28 -4.93 -5.08
C HIS A 185 -25.07 -3.61 -5.14
N GLY A 186 -24.69 -2.59 -4.35
CA GLY A 186 -25.43 -1.33 -4.27
C GLY A 186 -26.81 -1.45 -3.61
N ASP A 187 -27.00 -2.48 -2.80
CA ASP A 187 -28.27 -2.74 -2.09
C ASP A 187 -28.49 -1.71 -0.98
N GLU A 188 -29.67 -1.09 -0.97
CA GLU A 188 -30.15 -0.17 0.07
C GLU A 188 -30.94 -0.90 1.16
N GLY A 189 -31.20 -2.18 0.98
CA GLY A 189 -31.99 -3.05 1.80
C GLY A 189 -33.17 -3.65 1.04
N GLY A 190 -33.58 -4.88 1.40
CA GLY A 190 -34.68 -5.55 0.75
C GLY A 190 -34.46 -5.94 -0.70
N MET A 191 -33.20 -6.10 -1.12
CA MET A 191 -32.78 -6.37 -2.50
C MET A 191 -33.10 -5.22 -3.49
N ILE A 192 -33.10 -3.98 -2.99
CA ILE A 192 -33.28 -2.78 -3.80
C ILE A 192 -31.91 -2.22 -4.16
N HIS A 193 -31.48 -2.46 -5.40
CA HIS A 193 -30.17 -2.06 -5.90
C HIS A 193 -30.23 -0.63 -6.49
N VAL A 194 -29.70 0.34 -5.75
CA VAL A 194 -29.72 1.77 -6.14
C VAL A 194 -28.41 2.26 -6.76
N LYS A 195 -27.37 1.42 -6.74
CA LYS A 195 -26.04 1.68 -7.31
C LYS A 195 -25.49 0.44 -7.97
N LEU A 196 -24.56 0.63 -8.92
CA LEU A 196 -23.75 -0.48 -9.42
C LEU A 196 -22.60 -0.73 -8.44
N GLY A 197 -22.69 -1.82 -7.72
CA GLY A 197 -21.69 -2.31 -6.78
C GLY A 197 -21.11 -3.66 -7.19
N THR A 198 -20.57 -4.40 -6.22
CA THR A 198 -20.00 -5.73 -6.42
C THR A 198 -20.22 -6.62 -5.22
N THR A 199 -19.93 -7.92 -5.36
CA THR A 199 -19.73 -8.83 -4.23
C THR A 199 -18.33 -8.59 -3.65
N GLY A 200 -18.21 -7.58 -2.81
CA GLY A 200 -16.92 -7.12 -2.28
C GLY A 200 -16.78 -7.33 -0.76
N ARG A 201 -17.48 -8.29 -0.17
CA ARG A 201 -17.46 -8.54 1.27
C ARG A 201 -16.20 -9.29 1.71
N LEU A 202 -15.72 -9.02 2.91
CA LEU A 202 -14.81 -9.91 3.63
C LEU A 202 -15.61 -11.06 4.25
N ASP A 203 -15.14 -12.29 4.08
CA ASP A 203 -15.79 -13.46 4.66
C ASP A 203 -15.65 -13.49 6.19
N ASN A 204 -16.70 -13.91 6.90
CA ASN A 204 -16.69 -14.04 8.36
C ASN A 204 -15.58 -14.98 8.87
N LEU A 205 -15.25 -16.04 8.12
CA LEU A 205 -14.14 -16.92 8.46
C LEU A 205 -12.82 -16.15 8.51
N GLN A 206 -12.56 -15.32 7.50
CA GLN A 206 -11.34 -14.49 7.46
C GLN A 206 -11.37 -13.42 8.56
N ALA A 207 -12.54 -12.85 8.85
CA ALA A 207 -12.69 -11.90 9.95
C ALA A 207 -12.36 -12.53 11.32
N GLY A 208 -12.81 -13.75 11.57
CA GLY A 208 -12.48 -14.48 12.80
C GLY A 208 -10.99 -14.76 12.94
N ILE A 209 -10.31 -15.16 11.84
CA ILE A 209 -8.85 -15.34 11.81
C ILE A 209 -8.14 -14.03 12.13
N LEU A 210 -8.57 -12.92 11.54
CA LEU A 210 -7.96 -11.60 11.76
C LEU A 210 -8.16 -11.12 13.20
N LEU A 211 -9.32 -11.36 13.81
CA LEU A 211 -9.57 -11.02 15.22
C LEU A 211 -8.60 -11.74 16.15
N GLU A 212 -8.34 -13.03 15.93
CA GLU A 212 -7.35 -13.78 16.72
C GLU A 212 -5.93 -13.25 16.53
N LYS A 213 -5.50 -13.04 15.29
CA LYS A 213 -4.17 -12.49 14.98
C LYS A 213 -4.00 -11.06 15.50
N PHE A 214 -5.06 -10.28 15.52
CA PHE A 214 -5.01 -8.90 15.99
C PHE A 214 -4.69 -8.78 17.49
N LYS A 215 -4.97 -9.81 18.30
CA LYS A 215 -4.62 -9.83 19.73
C LYS A 215 -3.12 -9.66 19.99
N CYS A 216 -2.27 -10.16 19.09
CA CYS A 216 -0.80 -10.08 19.19
C CYS A 216 -0.19 -8.99 18.28
N PHE A 217 -1.01 -8.25 17.53
CA PHE A 217 -0.55 -7.39 16.43
C PHE A 217 0.50 -6.34 16.84
N GLU A 218 0.33 -5.66 17.97
CA GLU A 218 1.32 -4.64 18.41
C GLU A 218 2.65 -5.28 18.81
N GLU A 219 2.65 -6.48 19.38
CA GLU A 219 3.85 -7.26 19.68
C GLU A 219 4.57 -7.66 18.40
N ASP A 220 3.82 -8.19 17.42
CA ASP A 220 4.31 -8.53 16.09
C ASP A 220 4.97 -7.34 15.39
N MET A 221 4.33 -6.16 15.44
CA MET A 221 4.88 -4.94 14.83
C MET A 221 6.15 -4.46 15.55
N ASN A 222 6.25 -4.65 16.85
CA ASN A 222 7.48 -4.35 17.59
C ASN A 222 8.59 -5.32 17.21
N HIS A 223 8.30 -6.61 17.09
CA HIS A 223 9.26 -7.62 16.66
C HIS A 223 9.82 -7.30 15.26
N ARG A 224 8.96 -6.95 14.28
CA ARG A 224 9.41 -6.49 12.95
C ARG A 224 10.34 -5.28 13.01
N ARG A 225 10.05 -4.30 13.88
CA ARG A 225 10.90 -3.11 14.05
C ARG A 225 12.28 -3.47 14.62
N GLU A 226 12.35 -4.35 15.62
CA GLU A 226 13.61 -4.83 16.17
C GLU A 226 14.40 -5.66 15.14
N ALA A 227 13.73 -6.51 14.37
CA ALA A 227 14.36 -7.26 13.30
C ALA A 227 14.94 -6.33 12.22
N ALA A 228 14.21 -5.30 11.80
CA ALA A 228 14.70 -4.31 10.84
C ALA A 228 15.90 -3.52 11.39
N LYS A 229 15.84 -3.13 12.65
CA LYS A 229 16.96 -2.46 13.34
C LYS A 229 18.21 -3.33 13.35
N TYR A 230 18.06 -4.61 13.66
CA TYR A 230 19.18 -5.57 13.68
C TYR A 230 19.81 -5.71 12.29
N TYR A 231 19.01 -5.85 11.23
CA TYR A 231 19.51 -5.85 9.86
C TYR A 231 20.24 -4.55 9.51
N ASN A 232 19.70 -3.38 9.88
CA ASN A 232 20.34 -2.10 9.63
C ASN A 232 21.72 -2.02 10.28
N GLU A 233 21.85 -2.42 11.55
CA GLU A 233 23.14 -2.43 12.28
C GLU A 233 24.19 -3.31 11.59
N LYS A 234 23.81 -4.45 11.03
CA LYS A 234 24.69 -5.43 10.42
C LYS A 234 25.01 -5.19 8.95
N LEU A 235 24.14 -4.48 8.24
CA LEU A 235 24.21 -4.37 6.76
C LEU A 235 24.54 -2.97 6.24
N LYS A 236 24.44 -1.90 7.06
CA LYS A 236 24.61 -0.50 6.64
C LYS A 236 25.95 -0.19 5.94
N ASP A 237 27.00 -0.92 6.29
CA ASP A 237 28.35 -0.72 5.71
C ASP A 237 28.59 -1.62 4.47
N ILE A 238 27.61 -2.42 4.07
CA ILE A 238 27.71 -3.44 3.03
C ILE A 238 26.81 -3.12 1.84
N VAL A 239 25.57 -2.73 2.13
CA VAL A 239 24.54 -2.37 1.13
C VAL A 239 23.79 -1.11 1.60
N LYS A 240 23.06 -0.48 0.68
CA LYS A 240 22.14 0.57 1.09
C LYS A 240 20.92 -0.08 1.79
N VAL A 241 20.82 0.12 3.11
CA VAL A 241 19.67 -0.33 3.91
C VAL A 241 18.48 0.63 3.75
N PRO A 242 17.24 0.19 4.04
CA PRO A 242 16.07 1.06 3.96
C PRO A 242 16.17 2.23 4.96
N GLU A 243 15.98 3.43 4.46
CA GLU A 243 15.87 4.64 5.27
C GLU A 243 14.39 4.84 5.69
N VAL A 244 14.19 5.23 6.95
CA VAL A 244 12.86 5.57 7.47
C VAL A 244 12.81 7.07 7.73
N ALA A 245 11.83 7.74 7.16
CA ALA A 245 11.66 9.19 7.33
C ALA A 245 11.31 9.53 8.79
N GLU A 246 11.85 10.62 9.31
CA GLU A 246 11.68 11.02 10.72
C GLU A 246 10.22 11.25 11.12
N TYR A 247 9.36 11.56 10.16
CA TYR A 247 7.93 11.78 10.38
C TYR A 247 7.10 10.50 10.44
N THR A 248 7.70 9.33 10.24
CA THR A 248 6.95 8.06 10.22
C THR A 248 7.51 7.03 11.20
N LYS A 249 6.62 6.23 11.79
CA LYS A 249 6.97 5.00 12.48
C LYS A 249 6.60 3.83 11.58
N SER A 250 7.58 3.23 10.93
CA SER A 250 7.38 2.11 10.00
C SER A 250 6.97 0.82 10.70
N VAL A 251 6.24 -0.05 9.98
CA VAL A 251 6.00 -1.45 10.36
C VAL A 251 6.92 -2.43 9.62
N HIS A 252 7.76 -1.94 8.69
CA HIS A 252 8.65 -2.77 7.89
C HIS A 252 7.94 -3.97 7.27
N ALA A 253 6.85 -3.69 6.55
CA ALA A 253 6.10 -4.74 5.84
C ALA A 253 7.00 -5.55 4.90
N GLN A 254 8.00 -4.91 4.33
CA GLN A 254 9.14 -5.49 3.62
C GLN A 254 10.43 -4.83 4.10
N TYR A 255 11.51 -5.60 4.14
CA TYR A 255 12.85 -5.07 4.36
C TYR A 255 13.62 -5.09 3.05
N VAL A 256 13.73 -3.92 2.41
CA VAL A 256 14.24 -3.77 1.05
C VAL A 256 15.59 -3.08 1.06
N ILE A 257 16.65 -3.82 0.70
CA ILE A 257 18.00 -3.27 0.47
C ILE A 257 18.19 -2.87 -0.99
N GLN A 258 19.16 -1.99 -1.26
CA GLN A 258 19.62 -1.71 -2.63
C GLN A 258 21.07 -2.14 -2.79
N VAL A 259 21.32 -2.90 -3.86
CA VAL A 259 22.67 -3.28 -4.31
C VAL A 259 23.11 -2.38 -5.46
N LYS A 260 24.42 -2.22 -5.64
CA LYS A 260 24.94 -1.32 -6.69
C LYS A 260 24.77 -1.91 -8.09
N GLU A 261 25.03 -3.19 -8.24
CA GLU A 261 25.05 -3.91 -9.54
C GLU A 261 24.67 -5.37 -9.33
N ASN A 262 24.42 -6.08 -10.43
CA ASN A 262 24.27 -7.54 -10.48
C ASN A 262 23.15 -8.10 -9.58
N ARG A 263 22.08 -7.32 -9.34
CA ARG A 263 20.97 -7.70 -8.47
C ARG A 263 20.47 -9.14 -8.71
N ASP A 264 20.27 -9.53 -9.98
CA ASP A 264 19.69 -10.84 -10.30
C ASP A 264 20.69 -11.98 -10.06
N GLU A 265 21.99 -11.74 -10.29
CA GLU A 265 23.06 -12.70 -9.95
C GLU A 265 23.19 -12.86 -8.43
N ILE A 266 23.15 -11.77 -7.67
CA ILE A 266 23.15 -11.79 -6.20
C ILE A 266 21.97 -12.61 -5.69
N ARG A 267 20.76 -12.38 -6.19
CA ARG A 267 19.58 -13.14 -5.82
C ARG A 267 19.70 -14.62 -6.16
N LYS A 268 20.27 -14.96 -7.32
CA LYS A 268 20.52 -16.35 -7.70
C LYS A 268 21.45 -17.02 -6.71
N LYS A 269 22.59 -16.41 -6.37
CA LYS A 269 23.54 -16.94 -5.39
C LYS A 269 22.94 -17.05 -3.99
N LEU A 270 22.07 -16.11 -3.57
CA LEU A 270 21.34 -16.23 -2.31
C LEU A 270 20.39 -17.42 -2.33
N SER A 271 19.67 -17.64 -3.43
CA SER A 271 18.81 -18.80 -3.60
C SER A 271 19.56 -20.12 -3.57
N GLU A 272 20.79 -20.20 -4.12
CA GLU A 272 21.68 -21.36 -4.04
C GLU A 272 22.15 -21.63 -2.59
N LEU A 273 22.08 -20.62 -1.72
CA LEU A 273 22.31 -20.71 -0.27
C LEU A 273 21.03 -20.86 0.55
N GLU A 274 19.91 -21.19 -0.11
CA GLU A 274 18.58 -21.37 0.49
C GLU A 274 18.03 -20.12 1.18
N ILE A 275 18.52 -18.91 0.81
CA ILE A 275 17.97 -17.63 1.30
C ILE A 275 16.92 -17.13 0.31
N PRO A 276 15.63 -17.12 0.69
CA PRO A 276 14.56 -16.59 -0.15
C PRO A 276 14.65 -15.08 -0.26
N THR A 277 14.42 -14.55 -1.46
CA THR A 277 14.36 -13.11 -1.71
C THR A 277 13.21 -12.76 -2.62
N ALA A 278 12.67 -11.55 -2.49
CA ALA A 278 11.60 -11.05 -3.34
C ALA A 278 11.98 -9.75 -4.04
N LEU A 279 11.18 -9.37 -5.04
CA LEU A 279 11.30 -8.10 -5.75
C LEU A 279 10.01 -7.28 -5.58
N TYR A 280 10.15 -6.08 -5.06
CA TYR A 280 9.08 -5.11 -4.90
C TYR A 280 9.51 -3.75 -5.47
N TYR A 281 9.31 -3.47 -6.79
CA TYR A 281 8.74 -4.37 -7.79
C TYR A 281 9.71 -4.48 -8.97
N PRO A 282 9.68 -5.56 -9.78
CA PRO A 282 10.62 -5.75 -10.89
C PRO A 282 10.41 -4.76 -12.04
N HIS A 283 9.20 -4.21 -12.15
CA HIS A 283 8.84 -3.22 -13.16
C HIS A 283 8.05 -2.08 -12.50
N PRO A 284 8.41 -0.81 -12.72
CA PRO A 284 7.61 0.31 -12.27
C PRO A 284 6.33 0.42 -13.13
N ILE A 285 5.28 1.01 -12.54
CA ILE A 285 3.92 1.06 -13.12
C ILE A 285 3.88 1.66 -14.53
N HIS A 286 4.65 2.73 -14.77
CA HIS A 286 4.65 3.40 -16.07
C HIS A 286 5.21 2.55 -17.21
N LEU A 287 5.94 1.48 -16.90
CA LEU A 287 6.47 0.49 -17.86
C LEU A 287 5.64 -0.80 -17.90
N ALA A 288 4.48 -0.85 -17.23
CA ALA A 288 3.57 -1.98 -17.35
C ALA A 288 2.97 -2.03 -18.77
N PRO A 289 3.08 -3.17 -19.51
CA PRO A 289 2.67 -3.23 -20.91
C PRO A 289 1.24 -2.74 -21.18
N VAL A 290 0.31 -3.07 -20.28
CA VAL A 290 -1.10 -2.65 -20.39
C VAL A 290 -1.31 -1.14 -20.23
N LEU A 291 -0.37 -0.42 -19.61
CA LEU A 291 -0.44 1.02 -19.39
C LEU A 291 0.42 1.82 -20.37
N ILE A 292 1.53 1.27 -20.86
CA ILE A 292 2.44 1.95 -21.80
C ILE A 292 1.67 2.49 -23.02
N GLU A 293 0.86 1.65 -23.66
CA GLU A 293 0.10 2.03 -24.85
C GLU A 293 -0.91 3.15 -24.58
N LYS A 294 -1.47 3.18 -23.37
CA LYS A 294 -2.50 4.15 -22.97
C LYS A 294 -1.92 5.45 -22.45
N LEU A 295 -0.78 5.41 -21.77
CA LEU A 295 -0.25 6.56 -21.02
C LEU A 295 0.89 7.27 -21.75
N GLY A 296 1.54 6.60 -22.73
CA GLY A 296 2.64 7.17 -23.51
C GLY A 296 3.95 7.37 -22.75
N TYR A 297 4.10 6.76 -21.56
CA TYR A 297 5.36 6.78 -20.82
C TYR A 297 6.39 5.85 -21.47
N LYS A 298 7.66 6.12 -21.21
CA LYS A 298 8.82 5.36 -21.70
C LYS A 298 9.89 5.24 -20.64
N GLU A 299 10.85 4.36 -20.86
CA GLU A 299 12.05 4.27 -20.03
C GLU A 299 12.78 5.63 -19.97
N GLY A 300 13.19 6.01 -18.76
CA GLY A 300 13.80 7.30 -18.43
C GLY A 300 12.85 8.34 -17.85
N ASP A 301 11.52 8.14 -17.94
CA ASP A 301 10.55 9.10 -17.43
C ASP A 301 10.47 9.11 -15.90
N MET A 302 10.74 7.97 -15.25
CA MET A 302 10.69 7.80 -13.78
C MET A 302 12.01 7.22 -13.25
N PRO A 303 13.10 8.00 -13.31
CA PRO A 303 14.46 7.48 -13.11
C PRO A 303 14.70 6.86 -11.72
N LYS A 304 14.08 7.37 -10.65
CA LYS A 304 14.24 6.79 -9.31
C LYS A 304 13.51 5.45 -9.18
N SER A 305 12.31 5.35 -9.71
CA SER A 305 11.53 4.11 -9.73
C SER A 305 12.19 3.04 -10.61
N GLU A 306 12.74 3.44 -11.75
CA GLU A 306 13.47 2.55 -12.65
C GLU A 306 14.78 2.06 -12.01
N TYR A 307 15.50 2.95 -11.33
CA TYR A 307 16.69 2.55 -10.56
C TYR A 307 16.31 1.55 -9.47
N ALA A 308 15.28 1.85 -8.67
CA ALA A 308 14.81 0.98 -7.60
C ALA A 308 14.41 -0.40 -8.14
N SER A 309 13.70 -0.48 -9.26
CA SER A 309 13.27 -1.75 -9.86
C SER A 309 14.45 -2.64 -10.30
N LYS A 310 15.58 -2.04 -10.63
CA LYS A 310 16.80 -2.75 -11.08
C LYS A 310 17.75 -3.12 -9.93
N HIS A 311 17.64 -2.46 -8.76
CA HIS A 311 18.63 -2.58 -7.67
C HIS A 311 18.06 -3.10 -6.34
N ASN A 312 16.74 -3.11 -6.15
CA ASN A 312 16.12 -3.54 -4.92
C ASN A 312 16.13 -5.06 -4.76
N ILE A 313 16.39 -5.52 -3.53
CA ILE A 313 16.20 -6.90 -3.07
C ILE A 313 15.47 -6.85 -1.72
N ALA A 314 14.35 -7.54 -1.59
CA ALA A 314 13.70 -7.74 -0.31
C ALA A 314 14.28 -8.96 0.38
N LEU A 315 14.79 -8.76 1.59
CA LEU A 315 15.26 -9.83 2.48
C LEU A 315 14.10 -10.35 3.34
N PRO A 316 14.20 -11.60 3.84
CA PRO A 316 13.19 -12.17 4.72
C PRO A 316 12.97 -11.29 5.96
N ILE A 317 11.73 -10.97 6.24
CA ILE A 317 11.26 -10.33 7.47
C ILE A 317 9.79 -10.70 7.69
N ASP A 318 9.46 -11.17 8.88
CA ASP A 318 8.10 -11.48 9.30
C ASP A 318 7.91 -11.20 10.79
N ASN A 319 6.77 -11.63 11.35
CA ASN A 319 6.42 -11.37 12.74
C ASN A 319 7.20 -12.26 13.72
N ASP A 320 7.80 -13.34 13.23
CA ASP A 320 8.37 -14.42 14.04
C ASP A 320 9.86 -14.70 13.74
N ILE A 321 10.47 -13.94 12.81
CA ILE A 321 11.85 -14.17 12.37
C ILE A 321 12.83 -14.18 13.55
N LEU A 322 13.58 -15.28 13.68
CA LEU A 322 14.57 -15.44 14.72
C LEU A 322 15.87 -14.72 14.36
N LYS A 323 16.63 -14.36 15.40
CA LYS A 323 17.93 -13.71 15.22
C LYS A 323 18.92 -14.60 14.49
N GLU A 324 18.89 -15.88 14.73
CA GLU A 324 19.71 -16.90 14.07
C GLU A 324 19.39 -16.97 12.58
N GLU A 325 18.13 -16.86 12.19
CA GLU A 325 17.72 -16.80 10.79
C GLU A 325 18.20 -15.50 10.11
N GLN A 326 18.11 -14.38 10.81
CA GLN A 326 18.69 -13.13 10.33
C GLN A 326 20.22 -13.22 10.16
N ASP A 327 20.94 -13.86 11.07
CA ASP A 327 22.39 -14.08 10.96
C ASP A 327 22.72 -14.94 9.73
N MET A 328 21.94 -15.97 9.42
CA MET A 328 22.10 -16.76 8.19
C MET A 328 21.95 -15.90 6.94
N VAL A 329 20.94 -15.04 6.88
CA VAL A 329 20.71 -14.10 5.77
C VAL A 329 21.89 -13.12 5.63
N ILE A 330 22.36 -12.55 6.74
CA ILE A 330 23.47 -11.60 6.80
C ILE A 330 24.77 -12.24 6.29
N ASP A 331 25.09 -13.43 6.75
CA ASP A 331 26.33 -14.14 6.39
C ASP A 331 26.29 -14.59 4.92
N ALA A 332 25.15 -15.08 4.45
CA ALA A 332 24.96 -15.39 3.03
C ALA A 332 25.14 -14.16 2.16
N LEU A 333 24.54 -13.02 2.51
CA LEU A 333 24.68 -11.78 1.75
C LEU A 333 26.13 -11.29 1.72
N LYS A 334 26.85 -11.31 2.84
CA LYS A 334 28.28 -10.99 2.93
C LYS A 334 29.14 -11.89 2.05
N LYS A 335 28.80 -13.18 1.97
CA LYS A 335 29.52 -14.16 1.14
C LYS A 335 29.32 -13.88 -0.36
N VAL A 336 28.10 -13.52 -0.74
CA VAL A 336 27.73 -13.30 -2.16
C VAL A 336 28.26 -11.97 -2.71
N LEU A 337 28.44 -10.97 -1.85
CA LEU A 337 28.91 -9.62 -2.22
C LEU A 337 30.46 -9.48 -2.23
N LYS A 338 31.19 -10.50 -1.80
CA LYS A 338 32.65 -10.57 -1.93
C LYS A 338 33.06 -10.99 -3.33
#